data_0032cb1102658194af37d193ce79a183
#
_entry.id   0032cb1102658194af37d193ce79a183
#
_cell.length_a   1.000
_cell.length_b   1.000
_cell.length_c   1.000
_cell.angle_alpha   90.00
_cell.angle_beta   90.00
_cell.angle_gamma   90.00
#
_symmetry.space_group_name_H-M   'P 1'
#
loop_
_entity.id
_entity.type
_entity.pdbx_description
1 polymer ?
#
loop_
_entity_poly.entity_id
_entity_poly.type
_entity_poly.pdbx_seq_one_letter_code
_entity_poly.pdbx_strand_id
1 'polypeptide(L)'
;MIVFDTGALVALERRKQRALHVWATARRDRTDVVVPGIVIAEWWRERSDAREKVLSSIVVEPVGDRLGRIAGEAIAATSGATVVDAVVMALAAQLGAVVFTSDVDDLEALRAFFPAVRVLAI
;
A
#
# COMPACT_ATOMS: atom_id res chain seq x y z
N MET A 1 -11.02 -0.17 5.33
CA MET A 1 -10.10 -0.81 4.36
C MET A 1 -8.65 -0.55 4.74
N ILE A 2 -7.81 -1.42 4.30
CA ILE A 2 -6.37 -1.36 4.57
C ILE A 2 -5.64 -1.33 3.24
N VAL A 3 -4.65 -0.45 3.10
CA VAL A 3 -3.75 -0.43 1.93
C VAL A 3 -2.38 -0.91 2.37
N PHE A 4 -1.81 -1.85 1.62
CA PHE A 4 -0.44 -2.31 1.79
C PHE A 4 0.44 -1.68 0.73
N ASP A 5 1.62 -1.22 1.12
CA ASP A 5 2.67 -0.85 0.19
C ASP A 5 3.54 -2.07 -0.17
N THR A 6 4.58 -1.86 -0.97
CA THR A 6 5.47 -2.94 -1.40
C THR A 6 6.14 -3.63 -0.20
N GLY A 7 6.62 -2.86 0.77
CA GLY A 7 7.27 -3.42 1.96
C GLY A 7 6.33 -4.28 2.79
N ALA A 8 5.06 -3.89 2.90
CA ALA A 8 4.05 -4.67 3.61
C ALA A 8 3.76 -6.00 2.88
N LEU A 9 3.69 -5.98 1.53
CA LEU A 9 3.54 -7.22 0.76
C LEU A 9 4.74 -8.15 0.93
N VAL A 10 5.95 -7.60 0.92
CA VAL A 10 7.17 -8.39 1.17
C VAL A 10 7.11 -9.02 2.55
N ALA A 11 6.70 -8.27 3.56
CA ALA A 11 6.55 -8.78 4.93
C ALA A 11 5.53 -9.92 5.00
N LEU A 12 4.41 -9.79 4.28
CA LEU A 12 3.38 -10.84 4.23
C LEU A 12 3.91 -12.09 3.49
N GLU A 13 4.58 -11.90 2.37
CA GLU A 13 5.21 -12.98 1.61
C GLU A 13 6.21 -13.77 2.46
N ARG A 14 7.01 -13.07 3.25
CA ARG A 14 8.01 -13.65 4.14
C ARG A 14 7.42 -14.16 5.45
N ARG A 15 6.11 -14.11 5.59
CA ARG A 15 5.37 -14.59 6.76
C ARG A 15 5.84 -13.93 8.07
N LYS A 16 6.18 -12.65 8.00
CA LYS A 16 6.49 -11.87 9.21
C LYS A 16 5.27 -11.86 10.12
N GLN A 17 5.49 -12.10 11.41
CA GLN A 17 4.42 -12.29 12.38
C GLN A 17 3.44 -11.12 12.41
N ARG A 18 3.94 -9.91 12.39
CA ARG A 18 3.09 -8.72 12.43
C ARG A 18 2.23 -8.58 11.16
N ALA A 19 2.80 -8.85 9.99
CA ALA A 19 2.07 -8.81 8.73
C ALA A 19 0.98 -9.88 8.69
N LEU A 20 1.28 -11.09 9.15
CA LEU A 20 0.28 -12.15 9.25
C LEU A 20 -0.83 -11.79 10.21
N HIS A 21 -0.51 -11.15 11.33
CA HIS A 21 -1.52 -10.71 12.30
C HIS A 21 -2.46 -9.66 11.70
N VAL A 22 -1.91 -8.65 11.04
CA VAL A 22 -2.71 -7.60 10.38
C VAL A 22 -3.62 -8.22 9.32
N TRP A 23 -3.07 -9.09 8.49
CA TRP A 23 -3.83 -9.77 7.43
C TRP A 23 -4.94 -10.67 8.00
N ALA A 24 -4.62 -11.45 9.03
CA ALA A 24 -5.60 -12.34 9.66
C ALA A 24 -6.73 -11.55 10.33
N THR A 25 -6.40 -10.43 10.98
CA THR A 25 -7.38 -9.54 11.59
C THR A 25 -8.30 -8.93 10.53
N ALA A 26 -7.74 -8.48 9.41
CA ALA A 26 -8.52 -7.94 8.31
C ALA A 26 -9.51 -8.99 7.76
N ARG A 27 -9.05 -10.23 7.57
CA ARG A 27 -9.91 -11.31 7.11
C ARG A 27 -11.05 -11.60 8.09
N ARG A 28 -10.73 -11.68 9.37
CA ARG A 28 -11.73 -11.92 10.41
C ARG A 28 -12.79 -10.81 10.42
N ASP A 29 -12.38 -9.57 10.23
CA ASP A 29 -13.26 -8.42 10.25
C ASP A 29 -13.90 -8.13 8.88
N ARG A 30 -13.65 -9.00 7.89
CA ARG A 30 -14.13 -8.85 6.50
C ARG A 30 -13.72 -7.51 5.89
N THR A 31 -12.51 -7.07 6.21
CA THR A 31 -11.90 -5.87 5.67
C THR A 31 -10.93 -6.26 4.56
N ASP A 32 -11.05 -5.63 3.40
CA ASP A 32 -10.16 -5.89 2.29
C ASP A 32 -8.77 -5.31 2.56
N VAL A 33 -7.74 -6.07 2.18
CA VAL A 33 -6.39 -5.56 2.01
C VAL A 33 -6.24 -5.20 0.54
N VAL A 34 -6.02 -3.92 0.27
CA VAL A 34 -6.00 -3.36 -1.09
C VAL A 34 -4.59 -2.91 -1.44
N VAL A 35 -4.19 -3.12 -2.67
CA VAL A 35 -2.87 -2.74 -3.19
C VAL A 35 -3.06 -2.07 -4.54
N PRO A 36 -2.43 -0.92 -4.79
CA PRO A 36 -2.50 -0.33 -6.14
C PRO A 36 -1.64 -1.13 -7.12
N GLY A 37 -2.06 -1.16 -8.38
CA GLY A 37 -1.38 -1.96 -9.41
C GLY A 37 0.11 -1.68 -9.56
N ILE A 38 0.54 -0.45 -9.31
CA ILE A 38 1.97 -0.08 -9.38
C ILE A 38 2.82 -0.81 -8.33
N VAL A 39 2.23 -1.13 -7.17
CA VAL A 39 2.92 -1.94 -6.14
C VAL A 39 3.16 -3.35 -6.64
N ILE A 40 2.22 -3.90 -7.41
CA ILE A 40 2.41 -5.23 -8.01
C ILE A 40 3.63 -5.22 -8.93
N ALA A 41 3.79 -4.19 -9.76
CA ALA A 41 4.95 -4.09 -10.65
C ALA A 41 6.28 -4.03 -9.90
N GLU A 42 6.30 -3.42 -8.73
CA GLU A 42 7.49 -3.32 -7.88
C GLU A 42 7.79 -4.62 -7.14
N TRP A 43 6.75 -5.33 -6.72
CA TRP A 43 6.85 -6.53 -5.89
C TRP A 43 6.98 -7.83 -6.73
N TRP A 44 6.26 -7.92 -7.85
CA TRP A 44 6.20 -9.12 -8.70
C TRP A 44 7.41 -9.17 -9.63
N ARG A 45 8.59 -9.45 -9.08
CA ARG A 45 9.82 -9.54 -9.86
C ARG A 45 10.01 -10.92 -10.46
N GLU A 46 9.47 -11.92 -9.80
CA GLU A 46 9.58 -13.31 -10.17
C GLU A 46 8.38 -14.06 -9.62
N ARG A 47 7.84 -14.98 -10.41
CA ARG A 47 6.74 -15.82 -9.97
C ARG A 47 7.21 -16.80 -8.90
N SER A 48 6.42 -16.95 -7.83
CA SER A 48 6.62 -17.99 -6.83
C SER A 48 5.26 -18.41 -6.26
N ASP A 49 5.22 -19.60 -5.64
CA ASP A 49 3.99 -20.05 -5.01
C ASP A 49 3.58 -19.14 -3.85
N ALA A 50 4.56 -18.61 -3.12
CA ALA A 50 4.30 -17.68 -2.04
C ALA A 50 3.64 -16.39 -2.56
N ARG A 51 4.15 -15.83 -3.65
CA ARG A 51 3.58 -14.62 -4.26
C ARG A 51 2.20 -14.86 -4.85
N GLU A 52 1.97 -16.00 -5.50
CA GLU A 52 0.65 -16.37 -6.00
C GLU A 52 -0.36 -16.45 -4.86
N LYS A 53 0.05 -17.00 -3.73
CA LYS A 53 -0.80 -17.14 -2.56
C LYS A 53 -1.16 -15.77 -1.96
N VAL A 54 -0.19 -14.87 -1.85
CA VAL A 54 -0.42 -13.51 -1.39
C VAL A 54 -1.36 -12.78 -2.35
N LEU A 55 -1.08 -12.85 -3.65
CA LEU A 55 -1.88 -12.18 -4.67
C LEU A 55 -3.35 -12.62 -4.62
N SER A 56 -3.61 -13.90 -4.38
CA SER A 56 -4.98 -14.41 -4.30
C SER A 56 -5.74 -13.92 -3.06
N SER A 57 -5.04 -13.36 -2.08
CA SER A 57 -5.62 -12.93 -0.80
C SER A 57 -5.79 -11.41 -0.67
N ILE A 58 -5.45 -10.66 -1.70
CA ILE A 58 -5.55 -9.20 -1.71
C ILE A 58 -6.41 -8.72 -2.87
N VAL A 59 -6.83 -7.47 -2.79
CA VAL A 59 -7.54 -6.78 -3.88
C VAL A 59 -6.57 -5.84 -4.57
N VAL A 60 -6.38 -6.00 -5.88
CA VAL A 60 -5.53 -5.10 -6.66
C VAL A 60 -6.40 -4.02 -7.29
N GLU A 61 -6.08 -2.77 -7.01
CA GLU A 61 -6.80 -1.62 -7.54
C GLU A 61 -6.03 -1.02 -8.72
N PRO A 62 -6.65 -0.87 -9.89
CA PRO A 62 -5.96 -0.24 -11.03
C PRO A 62 -5.62 1.21 -10.74
N VAL A 63 -4.49 1.68 -11.30
CA VAL A 63 -4.12 3.09 -11.25
C VAL A 63 -4.64 3.77 -12.52
N GLY A 64 -5.77 4.44 -12.38
CA GLY A 64 -6.39 5.17 -13.48
C GLY A 64 -5.96 6.64 -13.52
N ASP A 65 -6.58 7.38 -14.43
CA ASP A 65 -6.27 8.78 -14.68
C ASP A 65 -6.40 9.65 -13.42
N ARG A 66 -7.52 9.55 -12.70
CA ARG A 66 -7.76 10.37 -11.52
C ARG A 66 -6.73 10.11 -10.43
N LEU A 67 -6.47 8.86 -10.11
CA LEU A 67 -5.50 8.47 -9.09
C LEU A 67 -4.10 8.91 -9.49
N GLY A 68 -3.74 8.73 -10.75
CA GLY A 68 -2.45 9.15 -11.28
C GLY A 68 -2.24 10.66 -11.16
N ARG A 69 -3.25 11.46 -11.45
CA ARG A 69 -3.16 12.92 -11.35
C ARG A 69 -2.99 13.40 -9.91
N ILE A 70 -3.74 12.82 -8.98
CA ILE A 70 -3.62 13.15 -7.55
C ILE A 70 -2.21 12.80 -7.04
N ALA A 71 -1.72 11.63 -7.40
CA ALA A 71 -0.36 11.22 -7.02
C ALA A 71 0.71 12.15 -7.62
N GLY A 72 0.55 12.55 -8.87
CA GLY A 72 1.46 13.50 -9.53
C GLY A 72 1.49 14.85 -8.84
N GLU A 73 0.34 15.40 -8.48
CA GLU A 73 0.27 16.65 -7.73
C GLU A 73 0.93 16.54 -6.34
N ALA A 74 0.76 15.40 -5.67
CA ALA A 74 1.41 15.15 -4.38
C ALA A 74 2.94 15.11 -4.52
N ILE A 75 3.45 14.48 -5.58
CA ILE A 75 4.91 14.42 -5.86
C ILE A 75 5.44 15.83 -6.10
N ALA A 76 4.72 16.63 -6.89
CA ALA A 76 5.15 18.02 -7.17
C ALA A 76 5.19 18.88 -5.92
N ALA A 77 4.32 18.62 -4.95
CA ALA A 77 4.23 19.36 -3.70
C ALA A 77 5.16 18.82 -2.59
N THR A 78 5.79 17.67 -2.80
CA THR A 78 6.54 16.95 -1.77
C THR A 78 7.94 16.63 -2.26
N SER A 79 8.97 17.07 -1.53
CA SER A 79 10.36 16.78 -1.88
C SER A 79 10.71 15.33 -1.53
N GLY A 80 11.29 14.60 -2.49
CA GLY A 80 11.86 13.27 -2.27
C GLY A 80 10.86 12.12 -2.27
N ALA A 81 9.59 12.37 -2.58
CA ALA A 81 8.59 11.30 -2.65
C ALA A 81 8.73 10.49 -3.95
N THR A 82 8.54 9.17 -3.86
CA THR A 82 8.51 8.30 -5.02
C THR A 82 7.10 8.22 -5.61
N VAL A 83 7.02 7.83 -6.88
CA VAL A 83 5.72 7.62 -7.55
C VAL A 83 4.90 6.55 -6.83
N VAL A 84 5.54 5.44 -6.46
CA VAL A 84 4.85 4.33 -5.80
C VAL A 84 4.26 4.78 -4.47
N ASP A 85 5.04 5.47 -3.64
CA ASP A 85 4.57 5.95 -2.35
C ASP A 85 3.43 6.97 -2.49
N ALA A 86 3.51 7.86 -3.48
CA ALA A 86 2.45 8.82 -3.74
C ALA A 86 1.14 8.15 -4.17
N VAL A 87 1.23 7.11 -5.00
CA VAL A 87 0.05 6.34 -5.42
C VAL A 87 -0.57 5.58 -4.24
N VAL A 88 0.26 4.99 -3.39
CA VAL A 88 -0.22 4.29 -2.17
C VAL A 88 -1.01 5.26 -1.29
N MET A 89 -0.45 6.44 -1.03
CA MET A 89 -1.10 7.44 -0.19
C MET A 89 -2.37 8.01 -0.83
N ALA A 90 -2.33 8.26 -2.13
CA ALA A 90 -3.50 8.75 -2.87
C ALA A 90 -4.65 7.74 -2.84
N LEU A 91 -4.34 6.45 -3.03
CA LEU A 91 -5.34 5.39 -2.95
C LEU A 91 -5.94 5.30 -1.55
N ALA A 92 -5.11 5.35 -0.52
CA ALA A 92 -5.59 5.33 0.86
C ALA A 92 -6.51 6.52 1.17
N ALA A 93 -6.16 7.70 0.68
CA ALA A 93 -7.00 8.89 0.84
C ALA A 93 -8.35 8.71 0.14
N GLN A 94 -8.35 8.17 -1.07
CA GLN A 94 -9.57 7.93 -1.84
C GLN A 94 -10.50 6.92 -1.15
N LEU A 95 -9.93 5.89 -0.54
CA LEU A 95 -10.69 4.81 0.10
C LEU A 95 -11.03 5.09 1.57
N GLY A 96 -10.46 6.13 2.17
CA GLY A 96 -10.55 6.33 3.61
C GLY A 96 -9.85 5.23 4.39
N ALA A 97 -8.76 4.70 3.84
CA ALA A 97 -8.07 3.53 4.37
C ALA A 97 -6.85 3.89 5.21
N VAL A 98 -6.41 2.93 6.02
CA VAL A 98 -5.14 2.98 6.76
C VAL A 98 -4.06 2.33 5.90
N VAL A 99 -2.87 2.93 5.86
CA VAL A 99 -1.71 2.36 5.17
C VAL A 99 -0.84 1.61 6.17
N PHE A 100 -0.48 0.38 5.85
CA PHE A 100 0.57 -0.35 6.54
C PHE A 100 1.83 -0.40 5.68
N THR A 101 2.96 -0.12 6.30
CA THR A 101 4.25 -0.01 5.61
C THR A 101 5.37 -0.56 6.49
N SER A 102 6.44 -1.06 5.86
CA SER A 102 7.67 -1.41 6.57
C SER A 102 8.58 -0.19 6.81
N ASP A 103 8.27 0.96 6.18
CA ASP A 103 9.05 2.19 6.33
C ASP A 103 8.13 3.40 6.43
N VAL A 104 7.75 3.70 7.68
CA VAL A 104 6.86 4.83 7.98
C VAL A 104 7.47 6.17 7.52
N ASP A 105 8.78 6.33 7.67
CA ASP A 105 9.46 7.59 7.36
C ASP A 105 9.34 7.97 5.88
N ASP A 106 9.36 6.99 4.98
CA ASP A 106 9.21 7.23 3.55
C ASP A 106 7.85 7.84 3.20
N LEU A 107 6.82 7.57 3.98
CA LEU A 107 5.47 8.06 3.73
C LEU A 107 5.13 9.34 4.51
N GLU A 108 5.91 9.65 5.55
CA GLU A 108 5.61 10.80 6.42
C GLU A 108 5.62 12.13 5.67
N ALA A 109 6.54 12.32 4.71
CA ALA A 109 6.59 13.54 3.91
C ALA A 109 5.30 13.76 3.10
N LEU A 110 4.64 12.69 2.69
CA LEU A 110 3.39 12.75 1.93
C LEU A 110 2.17 13.03 2.80
N ARG A 111 2.28 12.87 4.12
CA ARG A 111 1.15 13.12 5.02
C ARG A 111 0.73 14.59 5.03
N ALA A 112 1.62 15.52 4.71
CA ALA A 112 1.26 16.93 4.58
C ALA A 112 0.23 17.14 3.45
N PHE A 113 0.35 16.37 2.37
CA PHE A 113 -0.59 16.40 1.25
C PHE A 113 -1.85 15.56 1.51
N PHE A 114 -1.72 14.49 2.28
CA PHE A 114 -2.81 13.58 2.62
C PHE A 114 -3.00 13.49 4.15
N PRO A 115 -3.42 14.58 4.80
CA PRO A 115 -3.42 14.64 6.28
C PRO A 115 -4.39 13.68 6.95
N ALA A 116 -5.40 13.20 6.26
CA ALA A 116 -6.38 12.27 6.80
C ALA A 116 -5.91 10.81 6.76
N VAL A 117 -4.83 10.50 6.04
CA VAL A 117 -4.34 9.12 5.92
C VAL A 117 -3.51 8.76 7.13
N ARG A 118 -3.88 7.66 7.79
CA ARG A 118 -3.09 7.08 8.88
C ARG A 118 -2.08 6.11 8.30
N VAL A 119 -0.86 6.20 8.77
CA VAL A 119 0.25 5.34 8.35
C VAL A 119 0.74 4.57 9.57
N LEU A 120 0.74 3.25 9.50
CA LEU A 120 1.13 2.37 10.60
C LEU A 120 2.25 1.43 10.16
N ALA A 121 3.17 1.17 11.08
CA ALA A 121 4.26 0.22 10.84
C ALA A 121 3.74 -1.22 10.83
N ILE A 122 4.35 -2.02 9.99
CA ILE A 122 4.04 -3.45 9.90
C ILE A 122 5.25 -4.30 10.28
#